data_5f9846e0f741cd4f9fe0a82f2b0ccc86
#
_entry.id   5f9846e0f741cd4f9fe0a82f2b0ccc86
#
_cell.length_a   1.000
_cell.length_b   1.000
_cell.length_c   1.000
_cell.angle_alpha   90.00
_cell.angle_beta   90.00
_cell.angle_gamma   90.00
#
_symmetry.space_group_name_H-M   'P 1'
#
loop_
_entity.id
_entity.type
_entity.pdbx_description
1 polymer ?
#
loop_
_entity_poly.entity_id
_entity_poly.type
_entity_poly.pdbx_seq_one_letter_code
_entity_poly.pdbx_strand_id
1 'polypeptide(L)'
;MYVMDEAFDGWYTPKTYHDYSRIFAENWQDDLTTMIAKDYSHPSVILYSIGNEVSETAFPQGVETADKLTRFVHALDDTRPVTAGINVLLNVYAQKGIGVYKESGPYKPEPLPP
;
A
#
# COMPACT_ATOMS: atom_id res chain seq x y z
N MET A 1 15.28 19.55 4.12
CA MET A 1 14.16 18.97 3.33
C MET A 1 13.59 17.79 4.11
N TYR A 2 12.28 17.71 4.21
CA TYR A 2 11.61 16.54 4.79
C TYR A 2 11.23 15.55 3.70
N VAL A 3 11.33 14.26 4.02
CA VAL A 3 11.09 13.17 3.06
C VAL A 3 10.01 12.25 3.62
N MET A 4 9.06 11.89 2.77
CA MET A 4 8.14 10.78 2.99
C MET A 4 8.65 9.60 2.16
N ASP A 5 8.95 8.49 2.83
CA ASP A 5 9.47 7.28 2.18
C ASP A 5 8.31 6.34 1.87
N GLU A 6 8.10 6.02 0.62
CA GLU A 6 6.94 5.24 0.17
C GLU A 6 7.37 3.90 -0.41
N ALA A 7 6.68 2.83 0.03
CA ALA A 7 7.04 1.47 -0.34
C ALA A 7 6.28 0.94 -1.56
N PHE A 8 4.97 1.20 -1.65
CA PHE A 8 4.11 0.52 -2.62
C PHE A 8 3.16 1.48 -3.33
N ASP A 9 3.00 1.29 -4.64
CA ASP A 9 1.95 1.95 -5.41
C ASP A 9 0.59 1.26 -5.23
N GLY A 10 0.61 -0.04 -4.98
CA GLY A 10 -0.59 -0.85 -4.74
C GLY A 10 -0.26 -2.07 -3.90
N TRP A 11 -1.29 -2.83 -3.53
CA TRP A 11 -1.13 -4.06 -2.73
C TRP A 11 -1.46 -5.30 -3.55
N TYR A 12 -2.47 -6.07 -3.15
CA TYR A 12 -2.81 -7.34 -3.82
C TYR A 12 -3.49 -7.14 -5.17
N THR A 13 -4.33 -6.11 -5.30
CA THR A 13 -5.10 -5.85 -6.52
C THR A 13 -4.31 -5.03 -7.52
N PRO A 14 -4.13 -5.52 -8.76
CA PRO A 14 -3.35 -4.79 -9.76
C PRO A 14 -4.07 -3.54 -10.26
N LYS A 15 -3.31 -2.50 -10.55
CA LYS A 15 -3.74 -1.33 -11.31
C LYS A 15 -3.52 -1.54 -12.80
N THR A 16 -2.47 -2.27 -13.17
CA THR A 16 -2.12 -2.63 -14.54
C THR A 16 -1.71 -4.10 -14.60
N TYR A 17 -1.62 -4.66 -15.81
CA TYR A 17 -1.32 -6.10 -15.99
C TYR A 17 0.04 -6.54 -15.48
N HIS A 18 1.02 -5.63 -15.45
CA HIS A 18 2.41 -5.96 -15.15
C HIS A 18 2.96 -5.20 -13.94
N ASP A 19 2.10 -4.79 -13.03
CA ASP A 19 2.54 -4.06 -11.85
C ASP A 19 3.01 -4.99 -10.73
N TYR A 20 3.50 -4.38 -9.66
CA TYR A 20 4.12 -5.06 -8.53
C TYR A 20 3.14 -5.95 -7.73
N SER A 21 1.83 -5.77 -7.89
CA SER A 21 0.82 -6.56 -7.17
C SER A 21 1.01 -8.07 -7.34
N ARG A 22 1.59 -8.48 -8.46
CA ARG A 22 1.84 -9.91 -8.78
C ARG A 22 2.76 -10.58 -7.77
N ILE A 23 3.67 -9.84 -7.14
CA ILE A 23 4.65 -10.36 -6.19
C ILE A 23 4.50 -9.73 -4.80
N PHE A 24 3.51 -8.89 -4.60
CA PHE A 24 3.30 -8.19 -3.33
C PHE A 24 3.16 -9.17 -2.15
N ALA A 25 2.32 -10.19 -2.28
CA ALA A 25 2.03 -11.12 -1.20
C ALA A 25 3.28 -11.83 -0.67
N GLU A 26 4.25 -12.11 -1.54
CA GLU A 26 5.47 -12.84 -1.20
C GLU A 26 6.59 -11.93 -0.70
N ASN A 27 6.56 -10.65 -1.06
CA ASN A 27 7.71 -9.75 -0.91
C ASN A 27 7.48 -8.54 -0.01
N TRP A 28 6.24 -8.25 0.41
CA TRP A 28 5.96 -7.00 1.12
C TRP A 28 6.73 -6.88 2.45
N GLN A 29 6.93 -7.97 3.17
CA GLN A 29 7.68 -7.95 4.44
C GLN A 29 9.15 -7.63 4.19
N ASP A 30 9.77 -8.29 3.22
CA ASP A 30 11.17 -8.05 2.88
C ASP A 30 11.37 -6.64 2.36
N ASP A 31 10.45 -6.14 1.55
CA ASP A 31 10.52 -4.79 0.99
C ASP A 31 10.42 -3.72 2.06
N LEU A 32 9.47 -3.84 3.00
CA LEU A 32 9.36 -2.91 4.12
C LEU A 32 10.58 -2.98 5.03
N THR A 33 11.08 -4.17 5.31
CA THR A 33 12.28 -4.36 6.12
C THR A 33 13.48 -3.66 5.47
N THR A 34 13.66 -3.86 4.16
CA THR A 34 14.77 -3.25 3.41
C THR A 34 14.67 -1.73 3.39
N MET A 35 13.48 -1.18 3.13
CA MET A 35 13.27 0.28 3.13
C MET A 35 13.60 0.89 4.48
N ILE A 36 13.08 0.32 5.55
CA ILE A 36 13.28 0.85 6.91
C ILE A 36 14.73 0.70 7.32
N ALA A 37 15.38 -0.44 7.05
CA ALA A 37 16.79 -0.65 7.37
C ALA A 37 17.69 0.37 6.66
N LYS A 38 17.36 0.69 5.40
CA LYS A 38 18.10 1.70 4.63
C LYS A 38 17.94 3.10 5.21
N ASP A 39 16.75 3.48 5.61
CA ASP A 39 16.39 4.87 5.90
C ASP A 39 16.19 5.19 7.38
N TYR A 40 16.26 4.18 8.26
CA TYR A 40 16.04 4.35 9.70
C TYR A 40 16.90 5.45 10.33
N SER A 41 18.16 5.54 9.92
CA SER A 41 19.14 6.51 10.47
C SER A 41 19.10 7.87 9.77
N HIS A 42 18.18 8.11 8.84
CA HIS A 42 18.05 9.37 8.12
C HIS A 42 17.00 10.27 8.75
N PRO A 43 17.38 11.30 9.52
CA PRO A 43 16.42 12.15 10.24
C PRO A 43 15.53 12.99 9.33
N SER A 44 15.89 13.18 8.06
CA SER A 44 15.02 13.86 7.09
C SER A 44 13.79 13.02 6.71
N VAL A 45 13.82 11.71 6.87
CA VAL A 45 12.65 10.85 6.68
C VAL A 45 11.75 11.00 7.89
N ILE A 46 10.61 11.65 7.72
CA ILE A 46 9.71 12.00 8.82
C ILE A 46 8.49 11.07 8.93
N LEU A 47 8.16 10.34 7.86
CA LEU A 47 7.06 9.38 7.87
C LEU A 47 7.24 8.35 6.76
N TYR A 48 6.54 7.22 6.91
CA TYR A 48 6.48 6.16 5.90
C TYR A 48 5.10 6.12 5.27
N SER A 49 5.04 5.94 3.95
CA SER A 49 3.80 5.66 3.23
C SER A 49 3.76 4.21 2.80
N ILE A 50 2.65 3.53 3.07
CA ILE A 50 2.45 2.12 2.72
C ILE A 50 1.64 1.91 1.45
N GLY A 51 1.16 2.96 0.80
CA GLY A 51 0.42 2.81 -0.44
C GLY A 51 0.03 4.13 -1.07
N ASN A 52 -0.13 4.11 -2.39
CA ASN A 52 -0.56 5.27 -3.16
C ASN A 52 -1.85 4.94 -3.90
N GLU A 53 -2.92 5.67 -3.59
CA GLU A 53 -4.23 5.54 -4.25
C GLU A 53 -4.69 4.08 -4.39
N VAL A 54 -4.53 3.29 -3.31
CA VAL A 54 -4.87 1.87 -3.30
C VAL A 54 -6.39 1.72 -3.21
N SER A 55 -7.00 1.21 -4.28
CA SER A 55 -8.47 1.06 -4.34
C SER A 55 -9.02 0.02 -3.36
N GLU A 56 -8.19 -0.90 -2.88
CA GLU A 56 -8.56 -1.86 -1.83
C GLU A 56 -9.01 -1.19 -0.53
N THR A 57 -8.59 0.06 -0.28
CA THR A 57 -9.02 0.84 0.89
C THR A 57 -10.52 1.14 0.89
N ALA A 58 -11.21 0.93 -0.22
CA ALA A 58 -12.67 1.02 -0.32
C ALA A 58 -13.40 -0.16 0.37
N PHE A 59 -12.68 -1.21 0.76
CA PHE A 59 -13.23 -2.47 1.25
C PHE A 59 -12.59 -2.88 2.58
N PRO A 60 -13.30 -3.70 3.41
CA PRO A 60 -12.76 -4.15 4.70
C PRO A 60 -11.42 -4.86 4.60
N GLN A 61 -11.18 -5.68 3.57
CA GLN A 61 -9.90 -6.35 3.41
C GLN A 61 -8.74 -5.38 3.17
N GLY A 62 -8.98 -4.24 2.53
CA GLY A 62 -7.96 -3.20 2.37
C GLY A 62 -7.62 -2.53 3.69
N VAL A 63 -8.61 -2.34 4.56
CA VAL A 63 -8.38 -1.83 5.91
C VAL A 63 -7.54 -2.82 6.73
N GLU A 64 -7.83 -4.10 6.63
CA GLU A 64 -7.02 -5.14 7.29
C GLU A 64 -5.59 -5.17 6.77
N THR A 65 -5.41 -5.01 5.47
CA THR A 65 -4.07 -4.93 4.86
C THR A 65 -3.31 -3.71 5.38
N ALA A 66 -3.96 -2.53 5.41
CA ALA A 66 -3.35 -1.33 5.95
C ALA A 66 -2.92 -1.49 7.41
N ASP A 67 -3.75 -2.11 8.23
CA ASP A 67 -3.42 -2.39 9.63
C ASP A 67 -2.22 -3.35 9.74
N LYS A 68 -2.22 -4.41 8.96
CA LYS A 68 -1.12 -5.38 8.93
C LYS A 68 0.21 -4.73 8.56
N LEU A 69 0.23 -3.94 7.50
CA LEU A 69 1.43 -3.23 7.04
C LEU A 69 1.91 -2.22 8.10
N THR A 70 0.98 -1.47 8.66
CA THR A 70 1.29 -0.47 9.70
C THR A 70 1.91 -1.11 10.94
N ARG A 71 1.34 -2.21 11.41
CA ARG A 71 1.88 -2.95 12.56
C ARG A 71 3.28 -3.50 12.28
N PHE A 72 3.50 -3.99 11.07
CA PHE A 72 4.82 -4.48 10.67
C PHE A 72 5.86 -3.36 10.66
N VAL A 73 5.52 -2.21 10.10
CA VAL A 73 6.40 -1.03 10.10
C VAL A 73 6.72 -0.60 11.54
N HIS A 74 5.71 -0.49 12.39
CA HIS A 74 5.90 -0.04 13.77
C HIS A 74 6.67 -1.04 14.64
N ALA A 75 6.68 -2.32 14.27
CA ALA A 75 7.54 -3.30 14.92
C ALA A 75 9.03 -3.08 14.60
N LEU A 76 9.33 -2.46 13.46
CA LEU A 76 10.70 -2.15 13.03
C LEU A 76 11.12 -0.72 13.38
N ASP A 77 10.19 0.23 13.32
CA ASP A 77 10.42 1.64 13.63
C ASP A 77 9.13 2.26 14.19
N ASP A 78 9.08 2.46 15.48
CA ASP A 78 7.95 3.09 16.16
C ASP A 78 8.11 4.62 16.34
N THR A 79 9.17 5.20 15.77
CA THR A 79 9.48 6.62 15.91
C THR A 79 8.85 7.51 14.85
N ARG A 80 8.34 6.91 13.77
CA ARG A 80 7.76 7.64 12.64
C ARG A 80 6.32 7.19 12.37
N PRO A 81 5.41 8.13 12.05
CA PRO A 81 4.05 7.78 11.68
C PRO A 81 4.00 7.07 10.34
N VAL A 82 2.93 6.32 10.12
CA VAL A 82 2.63 5.62 8.87
C VAL A 82 1.39 6.26 8.24
N THR A 83 1.43 6.45 6.94
CA THR A 83 0.32 6.97 6.15
C THR A 83 0.09 6.14 4.89
N ALA A 84 -1.01 6.39 4.22
CA ALA A 84 -1.29 5.90 2.87
C ALA A 84 -2.02 6.98 2.08
N GLY A 85 -1.72 7.08 0.80
CA GLY A 85 -2.45 7.96 -0.10
C GLY A 85 -3.82 7.35 -0.42
N ILE A 86 -4.90 7.99 0.04
CA ILE A 86 -6.26 7.55 -0.22
C ILE A 86 -6.94 8.54 -1.16
N ASN A 87 -7.50 8.03 -2.26
CA ASN A 87 -8.30 8.82 -3.18
C ASN A 87 -9.77 8.39 -3.06
N VAL A 88 -10.59 9.25 -2.46
CA VAL A 88 -12.00 8.95 -2.19
C VAL A 88 -12.78 8.68 -3.47
N LEU A 89 -12.48 9.40 -4.57
CA LEU A 89 -13.15 9.18 -5.85
C LEU A 89 -12.86 7.79 -6.40
N LEU A 90 -11.60 7.35 -6.34
CA LEU A 90 -11.23 6.00 -6.76
C LEU A 90 -11.90 4.94 -5.89
N ASN A 91 -12.02 5.18 -4.59
CA ASN A 91 -12.72 4.26 -3.69
C ASN A 91 -14.21 4.16 -4.03
N VAL A 92 -14.86 5.27 -4.36
CA VAL A 92 -16.26 5.25 -4.79
C VAL A 92 -16.42 4.44 -6.08
N TYR A 93 -15.52 4.64 -7.05
CA TYR A 93 -15.55 3.88 -8.29
C TYR A 93 -15.30 2.38 -8.05
N ALA A 94 -14.37 2.05 -7.19
CA ALA A 94 -14.09 0.66 -6.82
C ALA A 94 -15.32 -0.01 -6.21
N GLN A 95 -16.03 0.67 -5.29
CA GLN A 95 -17.25 0.16 -4.68
C GLN A 95 -18.37 -0.05 -5.72
N LYS A 96 -18.38 0.72 -6.79
CA LYS A 96 -19.34 0.57 -7.90
C LYS A 96 -18.90 -0.46 -8.95
N GLY A 97 -17.73 -1.07 -8.79
CA GLY A 97 -17.19 -2.02 -9.76
C GLY A 97 -16.66 -1.37 -11.03
N ILE A 98 -16.30 -0.09 -10.99
CA ILE A 98 -15.78 0.65 -12.15
C ILE A 98 -14.27 0.69 -12.07
N GLY A 99 -13.59 0.17 -13.10
CA GLY A 99 -12.15 0.31 -13.26
C GLY A 99 -11.78 1.70 -13.78
N VAL A 100 -10.80 2.35 -13.13
CA VAL A 100 -10.33 3.68 -13.52
C VAL A 100 -9.05 3.63 -14.36
N TYR A 101 -8.37 2.50 -14.37
CA TYR A 101 -7.17 2.28 -15.18
C TYR A 101 -7.53 1.44 -16.40
N LYS A 102 -7.04 1.82 -17.59
CA LYS A 102 -7.39 1.16 -18.86
C LYS A 102 -7.15 -0.36 -18.86
N GLU A 103 -6.14 -0.79 -18.11
CA GLU A 103 -5.70 -2.19 -18.09
C GLU A 103 -6.30 -3.00 -16.95
N SER A 104 -7.08 -2.38 -16.06
CA SER A 104 -7.61 -3.08 -14.89
C SER A 104 -9.04 -3.60 -15.08
N GLY A 105 -9.79 -3.07 -16.06
CA GLY A 105 -11.19 -3.45 -16.27
C GLY A 105 -12.05 -3.13 -15.04
N PRO A 106 -13.23 -3.76 -14.90
CA PRO A 106 -14.05 -3.62 -13.71
C PRO A 106 -13.30 -4.11 -12.47
N TYR A 107 -13.33 -3.32 -11.41
CA TYR A 107 -12.66 -3.67 -10.16
C TYR A 107 -13.33 -4.89 -9.51
N LYS A 108 -12.52 -5.87 -9.17
CA LYS A 108 -12.94 -7.02 -8.36
C LYS A 108 -11.94 -7.15 -7.22
N PRO A 109 -12.41 -7.05 -5.96
CA PRO A 109 -11.48 -7.22 -4.83
C PRO A 109 -10.91 -8.64 -4.82
N GLU A 110 -9.60 -8.73 -4.68
CA GLU A 110 -8.93 -10.01 -4.52
C GLU A 110 -9.15 -10.50 -3.08
N PRO A 111 -9.38 -11.81 -2.89
CA PRO A 111 -9.41 -12.36 -1.53
C PRO A 111 -8.02 -12.24 -0.91
N LEU A 112 -8.00 -11.97 0.41
CA LEU A 112 -6.73 -11.95 1.14
C LEU A 112 -6.10 -13.36 1.09
N PRO A 113 -4.77 -13.46 0.89
CA PRO A 113 -4.10 -14.74 0.98
C PRO A 113 -4.19 -15.30 2.41
N PRO A 114 -4.22 -16.62 2.54
CA PRO A 114 -4.31 -17.28 3.85
C PRO A 114 -3.12 -16.98 4.77
#